data_490dc62f0e486e04127e8f98a1856fa7
#
_entry.id   490dc62f0e486e04127e8f98a1856fa7
#
_cell.length_a   1.000
_cell.length_b   1.000
_cell.length_c   1.000
_cell.angle_alpha   90.00
_cell.angle_beta   90.00
_cell.angle_gamma   90.00
#
_symmetry.space_group_name_H-M   'P 1'
#
loop_
_entity.id
_entity.type
_entity.pdbx_description
1 polymer ?
#
loop_
_entity_poly.entity_id
_entity_poly.type
_entity_poly.pdbx_seq_one_letter_code
_entity_poly.pdbx_strand_id
1 'polypeptide(L)'
;MGNPILDPFEGVTLDQWAGVNAKVASGTAVEEAIKSIGVDMPKWDRANNEWLTRMRNDTTFTISRQYSAAFNTTATGNLGSGSQVSADSYPFEKYIEAMVAQDVLGKQGRDAQDVLKDFGLTVADYSNISAYWSGKMMSDFSYAMKMQQLMNEYKLKYESMTPGDTNKDIEF
;
A
#
# COMPACT_ATOMS: atom_id res chain seq x y z
N MET A 1 -14.55 -23.68 -2.62
CA MET A 1 -13.25 -24.37 -2.56
C MET A 1 -12.18 -23.30 -2.39
N GLY A 2 -11.26 -23.44 -1.41
CA GLY A 2 -10.16 -22.50 -1.24
C GLY A 2 -9.21 -22.55 -2.43
N ASN A 3 -8.44 -21.49 -2.65
CA ASN A 3 -7.42 -21.46 -3.70
C ASN A 3 -6.15 -22.15 -3.14
N PRO A 4 -5.72 -23.32 -3.68
CA PRO A 4 -4.60 -24.09 -3.13
C PRO A 4 -3.28 -23.31 -3.03
N ILE A 5 -3.11 -22.26 -3.86
CA ILE A 5 -1.91 -21.40 -3.82
C ILE A 5 -1.82 -20.59 -2.52
N LEU A 6 -2.94 -20.43 -1.80
CA LEU A 6 -3.04 -19.71 -0.54
C LEU A 6 -3.04 -20.63 0.69
N ASP A 7 -2.96 -21.95 0.50
CA ASP A 7 -2.93 -22.90 1.62
C ASP A 7 -1.70 -22.64 2.50
N PRO A 8 -1.87 -22.63 3.84
CA PRO A 8 -0.75 -22.42 4.75
C PRO A 8 0.38 -23.43 4.51
N PHE A 9 1.62 -22.98 4.54
CA PHE A 9 2.77 -23.87 4.47
C PHE A 9 3.39 -24.01 5.86
N GLU A 10 3.53 -25.23 6.34
CA GLU A 10 3.97 -25.52 7.72
C GLU A 10 3.22 -24.73 8.81
N GLY A 11 1.95 -24.41 8.57
CA GLY A 11 1.12 -23.65 9.49
C GLY A 11 1.32 -22.12 9.41
N VAL A 12 2.18 -21.64 8.51
CA VAL A 12 2.35 -20.21 8.25
C VAL A 12 1.44 -19.78 7.11
N THR A 13 0.46 -18.93 7.41
CA THR A 13 -0.44 -18.35 6.40
C THR A 13 0.24 -17.22 5.64
N LEU A 14 -0.32 -16.84 4.49
CA LEU A 14 0.15 -15.67 3.72
C LEU A 14 0.12 -14.39 4.56
N ASP A 15 -0.94 -14.17 5.33
CA ASP A 15 -1.08 -12.97 6.16
C ASP A 15 -0.04 -12.94 7.31
N GLN A 16 0.25 -14.10 7.91
CA GLN A 16 1.30 -14.21 8.93
C GLN A 16 2.69 -13.95 8.32
N TRP A 17 2.95 -14.49 7.13
CA TRP A 17 4.20 -14.24 6.41
C TRP A 17 4.37 -12.76 6.07
N ALA A 18 3.35 -12.12 5.53
CA ALA A 18 3.35 -10.68 5.26
C ALA A 18 3.53 -9.85 6.54
N GLY A 19 2.84 -10.21 7.62
CA GLY A 19 2.92 -9.53 8.91
C GLY A 19 4.30 -9.61 9.56
N VAL A 20 4.97 -10.75 9.49
CA VAL A 20 6.36 -10.89 9.97
C VAL A 20 7.30 -10.02 9.14
N ASN A 21 7.20 -10.08 7.81
CA ASN A 21 8.03 -9.25 6.93
C ASN A 21 7.81 -7.75 7.17
N ALA A 22 6.57 -7.32 7.44
CA ALA A 22 6.26 -5.94 7.78
C ALA A 22 6.91 -5.50 9.10
N LYS A 23 6.88 -6.34 10.14
CA LYS A 23 7.57 -6.08 11.42
C LYS A 23 9.08 -5.96 11.22
N VAL A 24 9.68 -6.88 10.47
CA VAL A 24 11.13 -6.85 10.17
C VAL A 24 11.49 -5.58 9.40
N ALA A 25 10.74 -5.23 8.38
CA ALA A 25 10.92 -3.99 7.62
C ALA A 25 10.73 -2.73 8.49
N SER A 26 9.91 -2.81 9.55
CA SER A 26 9.72 -1.74 10.54
C SER A 26 10.80 -1.69 11.63
N GLY A 27 11.81 -2.57 11.56
CA GLY A 27 12.97 -2.57 12.48
C GLY A 27 12.94 -3.63 13.59
N THR A 28 11.93 -4.52 13.61
CA THR A 28 11.90 -5.64 14.56
C THR A 28 12.85 -6.74 14.11
N ALA A 29 13.62 -7.34 15.03
CA ALA A 29 14.45 -8.51 14.71
C ALA A 29 13.58 -9.68 14.25
N VAL A 30 14.04 -10.43 13.25
CA VAL A 30 13.27 -11.56 12.68
C VAL A 30 12.91 -12.61 13.73
N GLU A 31 13.82 -12.90 14.65
CA GLU A 31 13.60 -13.85 15.75
C GLU A 31 12.47 -13.44 16.69
N GLU A 32 12.31 -12.13 16.90
CA GLU A 32 11.20 -11.58 17.69
C GLU A 32 9.90 -11.58 16.89
N ALA A 33 9.96 -11.19 15.63
CA ALA A 33 8.79 -11.14 14.76
C ALA A 33 8.14 -12.53 14.59
N ILE A 34 8.94 -13.60 14.38
CA ILE A 34 8.43 -14.96 14.20
C ILE A 34 7.88 -15.57 15.50
N LYS A 35 8.38 -15.19 16.67
CA LYS A 35 7.81 -15.62 17.95
C LYS A 35 6.34 -15.25 18.07
N SER A 36 5.93 -14.13 17.49
CA SER A 36 4.52 -13.67 17.54
C SER A 36 3.57 -14.60 16.79
N ILE A 37 4.07 -15.46 15.90
CA ILE A 37 3.30 -16.47 15.17
C ILE A 37 3.64 -17.90 15.59
N GLY A 38 4.49 -18.06 16.63
CA GLY A 38 4.79 -19.37 17.25
C GLY A 38 5.67 -20.29 16.38
N VAL A 39 6.54 -19.75 15.53
CA VAL A 39 7.48 -20.53 14.70
C VAL A 39 8.93 -20.27 15.09
N ASP A 40 9.79 -21.25 14.83
CA ASP A 40 11.24 -21.14 14.94
C ASP A 40 11.91 -20.73 13.61
N MET A 41 13.18 -20.34 13.66
CA MET A 41 13.93 -19.93 12.48
C MET A 41 13.96 -20.98 11.36
N PRO A 42 14.29 -22.26 11.62
CA PRO A 42 14.32 -23.27 10.55
C PRO A 42 12.97 -23.44 9.85
N LYS A 43 11.87 -23.35 10.59
CA LYS A 43 10.52 -23.43 10.04
C LYS A 43 10.16 -22.16 9.26
N TRP A 44 10.55 -21.01 9.80
CA TRP A 44 10.37 -19.73 9.12
C TRP A 44 11.11 -19.69 7.78
N ASP A 45 12.37 -20.10 7.73
CA ASP A 45 13.17 -20.11 6.52
C ASP A 45 12.52 -20.96 5.41
N ARG A 46 12.00 -22.14 5.77
CA ARG A 46 11.28 -22.98 4.80
C ARG A 46 9.99 -22.33 4.32
N ALA A 47 9.19 -21.78 5.24
CA ALA A 47 7.94 -21.10 4.90
C ALA A 47 8.18 -19.86 4.05
N ASN A 48 9.17 -19.04 4.39
CA ASN A 48 9.56 -17.86 3.63
C ASN A 48 9.98 -18.19 2.21
N ASN A 49 10.84 -19.21 2.03
CA ASN A 49 11.25 -19.67 0.71
C ASN A 49 10.08 -20.20 -0.13
N GLU A 50 9.17 -20.94 0.49
CA GLU A 50 7.99 -21.47 -0.20
C GLU A 50 7.07 -20.32 -0.64
N TRP A 51 6.75 -19.36 0.23
CA TRP A 51 5.91 -18.22 -0.11
C TRP A 51 6.53 -17.35 -1.22
N LEU A 52 7.85 -17.13 -1.17
CA LEU A 52 8.57 -16.43 -2.26
C LEU A 52 8.48 -17.21 -3.58
N THR A 53 8.56 -18.54 -3.54
CA THR A 53 8.45 -19.39 -4.73
C THR A 53 7.03 -19.34 -5.31
N ARG A 54 6.02 -19.47 -4.46
CA ARG A 54 4.62 -19.34 -4.89
C ARG A 54 4.33 -17.97 -5.50
N MET A 55 4.81 -16.90 -4.86
CA MET A 55 4.63 -15.52 -5.35
C MET A 55 5.26 -15.32 -6.73
N ARG A 56 6.46 -15.86 -6.97
CA ARG A 56 7.14 -15.79 -8.28
C ARG A 56 6.40 -16.56 -9.38
N ASN A 57 5.75 -17.66 -9.04
CA ASN A 57 5.05 -18.52 -9.98
C ASN A 57 3.56 -18.12 -10.15
N ASP A 58 3.06 -17.18 -9.34
CA ASP A 58 1.67 -16.74 -9.40
C ASP A 58 1.45 -15.73 -10.52
N THR A 59 1.03 -16.24 -11.68
CA THR A 59 0.67 -15.42 -12.85
C THR A 59 -0.63 -14.62 -12.68
N THR A 60 -1.40 -14.92 -11.62
CA THR A 60 -2.67 -14.23 -11.32
C THR A 60 -2.50 -13.03 -10.41
N PHE A 61 -1.31 -12.85 -9.84
CA PHE A 61 -0.99 -11.81 -8.85
C PHE A 61 -1.86 -11.89 -7.58
N THR A 62 -2.48 -13.02 -7.30
CA THR A 62 -3.34 -13.24 -6.13
C THR A 62 -2.53 -13.13 -4.83
N ILE A 63 -1.37 -13.81 -4.77
CA ILE A 63 -0.46 -13.76 -3.62
C ILE A 63 0.07 -12.35 -3.42
N SER A 64 0.56 -11.70 -4.47
CA SER A 64 1.14 -10.35 -4.37
C SER A 64 0.14 -9.32 -3.85
N ARG A 65 -1.12 -9.37 -4.28
CA ARG A 65 -2.18 -8.47 -3.82
C ARG A 65 -2.51 -8.69 -2.35
N GLN A 66 -2.71 -9.95 -1.95
CA GLN A 66 -3.03 -10.27 -0.55
C GLN A 66 -1.85 -9.99 0.38
N TYR A 67 -0.63 -10.31 -0.06
CA TYR A 67 0.61 -9.97 0.67
C TYR A 67 0.70 -8.46 0.91
N SER A 68 0.55 -7.64 -0.13
CA SER A 68 0.64 -6.19 -0.02
C SER A 68 -0.41 -5.62 0.94
N ALA A 69 -1.64 -6.11 0.91
CA ALA A 69 -2.69 -5.68 1.83
C ALA A 69 -2.33 -6.03 3.28
N ALA A 70 -1.91 -7.27 3.55
CA ALA A 70 -1.53 -7.73 4.89
C ALA A 70 -0.24 -7.04 5.40
N PHE A 71 0.74 -6.84 4.53
CA PHE A 71 1.97 -6.10 4.85
C PHE A 71 1.66 -4.66 5.27
N ASN A 72 0.87 -3.94 4.48
CA ASN A 72 0.54 -2.54 4.71
C ASN A 72 -0.27 -2.33 6.00
N THR A 73 -1.15 -3.27 6.36
CA THR A 73 -1.90 -3.18 7.62
C THR A 73 -1.04 -3.42 8.87
N THR A 74 0.10 -4.12 8.72
CA THR A 74 1.00 -4.46 9.84
C THR A 74 2.21 -3.52 9.91
N ALA A 75 2.60 -2.89 8.79
CA ALA A 75 3.77 -2.01 8.72
C ALA A 75 3.65 -0.83 9.69
N THR A 76 4.73 -0.58 10.44
CA THR A 76 4.86 0.50 11.45
C THR A 76 6.28 1.07 11.43
N GLY A 77 6.59 1.99 12.31
CA GLY A 77 7.94 2.54 12.47
C GLY A 77 8.42 3.31 11.24
N ASN A 78 9.56 2.90 10.65
CA ASN A 78 10.17 3.56 9.48
C ASN A 78 9.30 3.53 8.22
N LEU A 79 8.31 2.64 8.15
CA LEU A 79 7.34 2.55 7.07
C LEU A 79 6.06 3.37 7.36
N GLY A 80 6.03 4.07 8.48
CA GLY A 80 4.88 4.84 8.95
C GLY A 80 3.89 3.99 9.77
N SER A 81 2.83 4.61 10.23
CA SER A 81 1.71 3.89 10.85
C SER A 81 1.07 2.96 9.84
N GLY A 82 0.59 1.80 10.27
CA GLY A 82 -0.21 0.92 9.43
C GLY A 82 -1.43 1.64 8.83
N SER A 83 -2.16 0.98 7.93
CA SER A 83 -3.34 1.59 7.30
C SER A 83 -4.37 2.05 8.33
N GLN A 84 -4.77 3.31 8.26
CA GLN A 84 -5.76 3.95 9.13
C GLN A 84 -7.07 4.24 8.39
N VAL A 85 -7.02 4.26 7.05
CA VAL A 85 -8.13 4.63 6.18
C VAL A 85 -8.61 3.42 5.40
N SER A 86 -9.93 3.18 5.40
CA SER A 86 -10.52 2.13 4.57
C SER A 86 -10.50 2.56 3.10
N ALA A 87 -9.93 1.72 2.23
CA ALA A 87 -9.72 2.05 0.83
C ALA A 87 -11.03 2.29 0.06
N ASP A 88 -12.11 1.61 0.42
CA ASP A 88 -13.44 1.75 -0.18
C ASP A 88 -14.19 3.01 0.26
N SER A 89 -13.80 3.59 1.38
CA SER A 89 -14.37 4.84 1.91
C SER A 89 -13.65 6.10 1.42
N TYR A 90 -12.45 5.95 0.82
CA TYR A 90 -11.67 7.09 0.34
C TYR A 90 -12.12 7.51 -1.07
N PRO A 91 -12.57 8.77 -1.29
CA PRO A 91 -13.12 9.19 -2.57
C PRO A 91 -12.12 9.08 -3.73
N PHE A 92 -12.61 8.70 -4.90
CA PHE A 92 -11.79 8.57 -6.11
C PHE A 92 -11.09 9.87 -6.48
N GLU A 93 -11.80 10.99 -6.39
CA GLU A 93 -11.28 12.33 -6.68
C GLU A 93 -10.10 12.68 -5.78
N LYS A 94 -10.22 12.41 -4.47
CA LYS A 94 -9.16 12.64 -3.49
C LYS A 94 -7.94 11.73 -3.72
N TYR A 95 -8.17 10.49 -4.17
CA TYR A 95 -7.08 9.60 -4.56
C TYR A 95 -6.30 10.16 -5.75
N ILE A 96 -7.00 10.61 -6.80
CA ILE A 96 -6.35 11.22 -7.98
C ILE A 96 -5.65 12.53 -7.61
N GLU A 97 -6.25 13.34 -6.73
CA GLU A 97 -5.63 14.56 -6.22
C GLU A 97 -4.32 14.27 -5.49
N ALA A 98 -4.32 13.30 -4.56
CA ALA A 98 -3.12 12.89 -3.84
C ALA A 98 -2.02 12.35 -4.77
N MET A 99 -2.40 11.58 -5.80
CA MET A 99 -1.48 11.06 -6.81
C MET A 99 -0.80 12.19 -7.59
N VAL A 100 -1.57 13.17 -8.06
CA VAL A 100 -1.04 14.30 -8.82
C VAL A 100 -0.21 15.21 -7.93
N ALA A 101 -0.64 15.46 -6.69
CA ALA A 101 0.10 16.25 -5.72
C ALA A 101 1.50 15.65 -5.45
N GLN A 102 1.59 14.33 -5.28
CA GLN A 102 2.89 13.66 -5.11
C GLN A 102 3.81 13.84 -6.32
N ASP A 103 3.28 13.72 -7.54
CA ASP A 103 4.09 13.89 -8.76
C ASP A 103 4.58 15.33 -8.92
N VAL A 104 3.70 16.31 -8.79
CA VAL A 104 4.03 17.72 -9.03
C VAL A 104 4.88 18.29 -7.89
N LEU A 105 4.45 18.14 -6.64
CA LEU A 105 5.17 18.68 -5.47
C LEU A 105 6.48 17.92 -5.22
N GLY A 106 6.54 16.62 -5.56
CA GLY A 106 7.78 15.85 -5.51
C GLY A 106 8.84 16.39 -6.48
N LYS A 107 8.44 16.80 -7.69
CA LYS A 107 9.33 17.48 -8.65
C LYS A 107 9.81 18.84 -8.14
N GLN A 108 9.05 19.49 -7.27
CA GLN A 108 9.41 20.74 -6.60
C GLN A 108 10.24 20.51 -5.32
N GLY A 109 10.57 19.26 -4.98
CA GLY A 109 11.44 18.89 -3.85
C GLY A 109 10.72 18.59 -2.54
N ARG A 110 9.38 18.48 -2.52
CA ARG A 110 8.64 18.01 -1.33
C ARG A 110 8.76 16.51 -1.17
N ASP A 111 8.91 16.06 0.08
CA ASP A 111 8.89 14.64 0.41
C ASP A 111 7.49 14.04 0.18
N ALA A 112 7.44 12.87 -0.45
CA ALA A 112 6.17 12.22 -0.80
C ALA A 112 5.33 11.85 0.44
N GLN A 113 5.98 11.50 1.56
CA GLN A 113 5.26 11.19 2.81
C GLN A 113 4.64 12.44 3.43
N ASP A 114 5.30 13.59 3.32
CA ASP A 114 4.74 14.86 3.80
C ASP A 114 3.57 15.31 2.93
N VAL A 115 3.64 15.06 1.61
CA VAL A 115 2.48 15.30 0.75
C VAL A 115 1.30 14.41 1.14
N LEU A 116 1.53 13.10 1.41
CA LEU A 116 0.45 12.20 1.85
C LEU A 116 -0.18 12.62 3.18
N LYS A 117 0.61 13.17 4.11
CA LYS A 117 0.10 13.69 5.39
C LYS A 117 -0.91 14.83 5.20
N ASP A 118 -0.72 15.69 4.18
CA ASP A 118 -1.66 16.75 3.84
C ASP A 118 -3.04 16.19 3.47
N PHE A 119 -3.10 14.95 2.98
CA PHE A 119 -4.32 14.21 2.66
C PHE A 119 -4.81 13.30 3.80
N GLY A 120 -4.18 13.38 4.97
CA GLY A 120 -4.49 12.50 6.10
C GLY A 120 -4.13 11.02 5.87
N LEU A 121 -3.18 10.75 4.97
CA LEU A 121 -2.81 9.41 4.56
C LEU A 121 -1.40 9.02 5.03
N THR A 122 -1.26 7.75 5.42
CA THR A 122 0.04 7.08 5.50
C THR A 122 0.41 6.47 4.14
N VAL A 123 1.66 6.05 3.98
CA VAL A 123 2.10 5.29 2.79
C VAL A 123 1.28 4.00 2.64
N ALA A 124 0.95 3.34 3.75
CA ALA A 124 0.12 2.13 3.76
C ALA A 124 -1.31 2.42 3.29
N ASP A 125 -1.94 3.51 3.76
CA ASP A 125 -3.25 3.95 3.29
C ASP A 125 -3.25 4.18 1.78
N TYR A 126 -2.30 4.96 1.30
CA TYR A 126 -2.20 5.28 -0.13
C TYR A 126 -2.01 4.04 -0.99
N SER A 127 -1.19 3.09 -0.56
CA SER A 127 -0.98 1.82 -1.27
C SER A 127 -2.27 0.99 -1.38
N ASN A 128 -3.03 0.88 -0.28
CA ASN A 128 -4.30 0.15 -0.25
C ASN A 128 -5.38 0.84 -1.11
N ILE A 129 -5.49 2.17 -1.01
CA ILE A 129 -6.41 2.99 -1.81
C ILE A 129 -6.07 2.89 -3.29
N SER A 130 -4.79 2.93 -3.64
CA SER A 130 -4.31 2.78 -5.02
C SER A 130 -4.67 1.41 -5.60
N ALA A 131 -4.46 0.33 -4.85
CA ALA A 131 -4.83 -1.02 -5.27
C ALA A 131 -6.35 -1.15 -5.49
N TYR A 132 -7.16 -0.59 -4.59
CA TYR A 132 -8.62 -0.60 -4.68
C TYR A 132 -9.11 0.12 -5.95
N TRP A 133 -8.69 1.38 -6.15
CA TRP A 133 -9.14 2.17 -7.30
C TRP A 133 -8.58 1.68 -8.63
N SER A 134 -7.35 1.13 -8.65
CA SER A 134 -6.81 0.45 -9.84
C SER A 134 -7.70 -0.74 -10.25
N GLY A 135 -8.14 -1.53 -9.29
CA GLY A 135 -9.09 -2.62 -9.55
C GLY A 135 -10.44 -2.14 -10.09
N LYS A 136 -10.96 -1.02 -9.56
CA LYS A 136 -12.20 -0.40 -10.04
C LYS A 136 -12.06 0.15 -11.47
N MET A 137 -10.96 0.82 -11.80
CA MET A 137 -10.71 1.33 -13.16
C MET A 137 -10.58 0.22 -14.19
N MET A 138 -10.09 -0.96 -13.81
CA MET A 138 -10.04 -2.13 -14.70
C MET A 138 -11.42 -2.73 -14.96
N SER A 139 -12.34 -2.63 -14.01
CA SER A 139 -13.70 -3.17 -14.12
C SER A 139 -14.72 -2.18 -14.70
N ASP A 140 -14.45 -0.88 -14.59
CA ASP A 140 -15.32 0.19 -15.07
C ASP A 140 -14.51 1.31 -15.72
N PHE A 141 -14.57 1.37 -17.05
CA PHE A 141 -13.80 2.32 -17.85
C PHE A 141 -14.19 3.79 -17.61
N SER A 142 -15.37 4.07 -17.03
CA SER A 142 -15.79 5.44 -16.69
C SER A 142 -14.82 6.11 -15.70
N TYR A 143 -14.24 5.34 -14.77
CA TYR A 143 -13.23 5.83 -13.85
C TYR A 143 -11.92 6.22 -14.57
N ALA A 144 -11.52 5.47 -15.60
CA ALA A 144 -10.33 5.81 -16.39
C ALA A 144 -10.51 7.14 -17.15
N MET A 145 -11.69 7.37 -17.72
CA MET A 145 -12.04 8.64 -18.36
C MET A 145 -12.04 9.80 -17.36
N LYS A 146 -12.67 9.62 -16.20
CA LYS A 146 -12.72 10.61 -15.13
C LYS A 146 -11.32 10.93 -14.59
N MET A 147 -10.45 9.92 -14.44
CA MET A 147 -9.08 10.09 -14.02
C MET A 147 -8.31 11.08 -14.92
N GLN A 148 -8.42 10.93 -16.24
CA GLN A 148 -7.74 11.80 -17.19
C GLN A 148 -8.15 13.28 -17.03
N GLN A 149 -9.43 13.53 -16.81
CA GLN A 149 -9.95 14.89 -16.58
C GLN A 149 -9.42 15.47 -15.26
N LEU A 150 -9.53 14.70 -14.16
CA LEU A 150 -9.07 15.12 -12.84
C LEU A 150 -7.55 15.34 -12.79
N MET A 151 -6.77 14.50 -13.46
CA MET A 151 -5.32 14.68 -13.53
C MET A 151 -4.94 16.03 -14.15
N ASN A 152 -5.60 16.44 -15.23
CA ASN A 152 -5.34 17.72 -15.87
C ASN A 152 -5.72 18.91 -14.96
N GLU A 153 -6.85 18.80 -14.27
CA GLU A 153 -7.34 19.83 -13.34
C GLU A 153 -6.38 20.00 -12.16
N TYR A 154 -6.05 18.91 -11.47
CA TYR A 154 -5.16 18.95 -10.30
C TYR A 154 -3.73 19.30 -10.67
N LYS A 155 -3.25 18.90 -11.85
CA LYS A 155 -1.93 19.31 -12.33
C LYS A 155 -1.81 20.81 -12.44
N LEU A 156 -2.79 21.48 -13.05
CA LEU A 156 -2.84 22.94 -13.13
C LEU A 156 -2.89 23.59 -11.73
N LYS A 157 -3.68 23.02 -10.81
CA LYS A 157 -3.76 23.48 -9.41
C LYS A 157 -2.38 23.48 -8.76
N TYR A 158 -1.67 22.34 -8.79
CA TYR A 158 -0.40 22.17 -8.07
C TYR A 158 0.81 22.80 -8.79
N GLU A 159 0.80 22.92 -10.10
CA GLU A 159 1.84 23.64 -10.84
C GLU A 159 1.81 25.16 -10.58
N SER A 160 0.64 25.71 -10.19
CA SER A 160 0.50 27.12 -9.82
C SER A 160 0.90 27.42 -8.36
N MET A 161 1.15 26.41 -7.54
CA MET A 161 1.57 26.56 -6.15
C MET A 161 3.06 26.89 -6.07
N THR A 162 3.42 27.83 -5.21
CA THR A 162 4.83 28.17 -4.93
C THR A 162 5.44 27.10 -4.01
N PRO A 163 6.73 26.72 -4.19
CA PRO A 163 7.41 25.84 -3.26
C PRO A 163 7.35 26.39 -1.82
N GLY A 164 6.72 25.61 -0.91
CA GLY A 164 6.52 26.02 0.49
C GLY A 164 5.08 26.34 0.88
N ASP A 165 4.16 26.48 -0.08
CA ASP A 165 2.74 26.58 0.22
C ASP A 165 2.22 25.23 0.74
N THR A 166 1.70 25.22 1.97
CA THR A 166 0.94 24.08 2.47
C THR A 166 -0.45 24.11 1.85
N ASN A 167 -0.93 22.96 1.40
CA ASN A 167 -2.30 22.86 0.85
C ASN A 167 -3.32 23.00 1.98
N LYS A 168 -3.61 24.26 2.36
CA LYS A 168 -4.57 24.60 3.44
C LYS A 168 -6.03 24.44 3.00
N ASP A 169 -6.27 24.20 1.71
CA ASP A 169 -7.61 24.14 1.11
C ASP A 169 -8.11 22.71 0.89
N ILE A 170 -7.50 21.72 1.54
CA ILE A 170 -8.05 20.35 1.56
C ILE A 170 -9.20 20.36 2.58
N GLU A 171 -10.40 20.64 2.12
CA GLU A 171 -11.61 20.40 2.90
C GLU A 171 -11.87 18.88 3.00
N PHE A 172 -11.99 18.40 4.23
CA PHE A 172 -12.30 17.00 4.57
C PHE A 172 -13.81 16.77 4.60
#